data_0f2e4a65a8a228d095813efd2dd61f55
#
_entry.id   0f2e4a65a8a228d095813efd2dd61f55
#
_cell.length_a   1.000
_cell.length_b   1.000
_cell.length_c   1.000
_cell.angle_alpha   90.00
_cell.angle_beta   90.00
_cell.angle_gamma   90.00
#
_symmetry.space_group_name_H-M   'P 1'
#
loop_
_entity.id
_entity.type
_entity.pdbx_description
1 polymer ?
#
loop_
_entity_poly.entity_id
_entity_poly.type
_entity_poly.pdbx_seq_one_letter_code
_entity_poly.pdbx_strand_id
1 'polypeptide(L)'
;MSKEKLILAYSGGLDTSVAIAWLKKDYDVIAVCMDVGEGKDLDFIHDKALSIGAIESHVLDVKEEFAQEYVLPALQAHAYYEQKYPLVSALSRPLISKKLVEMAHQTGATTIAHGCTGKGNDQVRFEVAIAALDPSLKVVAPVREWKWAREEEIIFAKENGVPVPADLDSPYSVDQNLWGRANECGVLENPWNEAPEDAFGITTSPENAPDTPEYVDIEFKAGVPVAVNGEELSLANLIQKLNVIAGKHGVGRIDHVENRLVGIKSREIYECPGAITLLTAHKEIEDLTLVREVSHFKPIVSNELSNLIYNGLWFNPATDALKAYLAQTQAVVNGTAKVKLYKGSAKVVARKSPNSLYDEDLATYTSADTFDQDAAVGFIKLWGLPTKVSAEIHKKD
;
A
#
# COMPACT_ATOMS: atom_id res chain seq x y z
N MET A 1 -4.50 -3.35 -43.74
CA MET A 1 -4.50 -4.40 -42.71
C MET A 1 -4.71 -3.69 -41.39
N SER A 2 -5.56 -4.22 -40.48
CA SER A 2 -5.66 -3.69 -39.11
C SER A 2 -4.31 -3.84 -38.42
N LYS A 3 -3.93 -2.85 -37.64
CA LYS A 3 -2.72 -2.95 -36.79
C LYS A 3 -2.94 -3.98 -35.69
N GLU A 4 -1.86 -4.42 -35.06
CA GLU A 4 -1.96 -5.24 -33.85
C GLU A 4 -2.55 -4.42 -32.71
N LYS A 5 -3.50 -5.00 -31.95
CA LYS A 5 -4.07 -4.35 -30.76
C LYS A 5 -3.08 -4.37 -29.62
N LEU A 6 -3.01 -3.26 -28.89
CA LEU A 6 -2.15 -3.07 -27.73
C LEU A 6 -2.95 -2.47 -26.59
N ILE A 7 -2.83 -3.04 -25.39
CA ILE A 7 -3.40 -2.48 -24.15
C ILE A 7 -2.38 -1.56 -23.51
N LEU A 8 -2.77 -0.32 -23.25
CA LEU A 8 -1.92 0.65 -22.54
C LEU A 8 -2.45 0.88 -21.12
N ALA A 9 -1.60 0.68 -20.10
CA ALA A 9 -1.83 1.17 -18.75
C ALA A 9 -1.86 2.71 -18.78
N TYR A 10 -3.06 3.30 -18.67
CA TYR A 10 -3.27 4.72 -18.88
C TYR A 10 -3.67 5.42 -17.59
N SER A 11 -2.86 6.38 -17.15
CA SER A 11 -3.10 7.16 -15.93
C SER A 11 -3.68 8.57 -16.19
N GLY A 12 -3.81 8.97 -17.47
CA GLY A 12 -4.18 10.34 -17.85
C GLY A 12 -3.03 11.36 -17.73
N GLY A 13 -1.87 10.97 -17.19
CA GLY A 13 -0.67 11.81 -17.08
C GLY A 13 0.00 12.08 -18.44
N LEU A 14 1.06 12.91 -18.44
CA LEU A 14 1.76 13.29 -19.67
C LEU A 14 2.37 12.06 -20.34
N ASP A 15 3.20 11.31 -19.63
CA ASP A 15 3.97 10.17 -20.15
C ASP A 15 3.07 9.15 -20.86
N THR A 16 1.96 8.76 -20.23
CA THR A 16 1.02 7.80 -20.82
C THR A 16 0.20 8.40 -21.94
N SER A 17 -0.06 9.72 -21.93
CA SER A 17 -0.73 10.43 -23.03
C SER A 17 0.18 10.53 -24.26
N VAL A 18 1.47 10.84 -24.06
CA VAL A 18 2.49 10.81 -25.10
C VAL A 18 2.66 9.40 -25.67
N ALA A 19 2.61 8.38 -24.79
CA ALA A 19 2.68 6.98 -25.22
C ALA A 19 1.55 6.61 -26.20
N ILE A 20 0.31 7.11 -26.04
CA ILE A 20 -0.75 6.90 -27.03
C ILE A 20 -0.32 7.45 -28.39
N ALA A 21 0.13 8.71 -28.45
CA ALA A 21 0.52 9.36 -29.69
C ALA A 21 1.71 8.68 -30.38
N TRP A 22 2.62 8.11 -29.60
CA TRP A 22 3.78 7.37 -30.08
C TRP A 22 3.40 5.99 -30.61
N LEU A 23 2.65 5.21 -29.82
CA LEU A 23 2.25 3.84 -30.11
C LEU A 23 1.24 3.72 -31.26
N LYS A 24 0.33 4.70 -31.43
CA LYS A 24 -0.71 4.66 -32.48
C LYS A 24 -0.15 4.61 -33.90
N LYS A 25 1.14 4.86 -34.10
CA LYS A 25 1.81 4.72 -35.40
C LYS A 25 1.88 3.25 -35.84
N ASP A 26 2.11 2.35 -34.87
CA ASP A 26 2.34 0.93 -35.12
C ASP A 26 1.22 0.02 -34.62
N TYR A 27 0.44 0.47 -33.62
CA TYR A 27 -0.60 -0.30 -32.94
C TYR A 27 -1.98 0.37 -32.96
N ASP A 28 -3.01 -0.45 -32.84
CA ASP A 28 -4.36 -0.03 -32.48
C ASP A 28 -4.42 0.02 -30.93
N VAL A 29 -4.24 1.22 -30.35
CA VAL A 29 -4.06 1.42 -28.90
C VAL A 29 -5.40 1.42 -28.19
N ILE A 30 -5.56 0.56 -27.18
CA ILE A 30 -6.68 0.52 -26.23
C ILE A 30 -6.16 1.05 -24.88
N ALA A 31 -6.65 2.20 -24.46
CA ALA A 31 -6.27 2.80 -23.19
C ALA A 31 -7.12 2.23 -22.04
N VAL A 32 -6.49 1.77 -20.96
CA VAL A 32 -7.18 1.23 -19.78
C VAL A 32 -6.72 1.95 -18.52
N CYS A 33 -7.66 2.65 -17.90
CA CYS A 33 -7.47 3.33 -16.63
C CYS A 33 -8.19 2.55 -15.53
N MET A 34 -7.52 2.32 -14.39
CA MET A 34 -8.11 1.72 -13.20
C MET A 34 -8.33 2.79 -12.14
N ASP A 35 -9.56 2.94 -11.66
CA ASP A 35 -9.87 3.72 -10.48
C ASP A 35 -9.54 2.90 -9.23
N VAL A 36 -8.40 3.19 -8.64
CA VAL A 36 -7.93 2.61 -7.37
C VAL A 36 -8.12 3.58 -6.18
N GLY A 37 -8.94 4.62 -6.36
CA GLY A 37 -9.23 5.61 -5.33
C GLY A 37 -8.35 6.86 -5.39
N GLU A 38 -7.89 7.24 -6.58
CA GLU A 38 -7.05 8.43 -6.78
C GLU A 38 -7.82 9.76 -6.70
N GLY A 39 -9.17 9.74 -6.84
CA GLY A 39 -10.02 10.93 -6.84
C GLY A 39 -9.90 11.79 -8.09
N LYS A 40 -9.49 11.22 -9.23
CA LYS A 40 -9.36 11.90 -10.52
C LYS A 40 -10.70 12.04 -11.25
N ASP A 41 -10.77 12.99 -12.19
CA ASP A 41 -11.85 13.12 -13.16
C ASP A 41 -11.71 12.01 -14.24
N LEU A 42 -12.43 10.94 -14.05
CA LEU A 42 -12.36 9.74 -14.89
C LEU A 42 -12.96 9.94 -16.27
N ASP A 43 -14.01 10.75 -16.39
CA ASP A 43 -14.63 11.08 -17.67
C ASP A 43 -13.65 11.89 -18.53
N PHE A 44 -12.97 12.87 -17.92
CA PHE A 44 -11.92 13.63 -18.59
C PHE A 44 -10.77 12.71 -19.07
N ILE A 45 -10.35 11.74 -18.25
CA ILE A 45 -9.28 10.79 -18.61
C ILE A 45 -9.69 9.94 -19.80
N HIS A 46 -10.93 9.43 -19.79
CA HIS A 46 -11.51 8.66 -20.88
C HIS A 46 -11.50 9.44 -22.21
N ASP A 47 -12.08 10.63 -22.21
CA ASP A 47 -12.19 11.48 -23.40
C ASP A 47 -10.83 11.93 -23.92
N LYS A 48 -9.90 12.24 -23.03
CA LYS A 48 -8.53 12.60 -23.37
C LYS A 48 -7.83 11.47 -24.14
N ALA A 49 -7.94 10.22 -23.71
CA ALA A 49 -7.33 9.09 -24.41
C ALA A 49 -7.83 8.97 -25.86
N LEU A 50 -9.15 9.06 -26.07
CA LEU A 50 -9.77 9.01 -27.38
C LEU A 50 -9.33 10.20 -28.27
N SER A 51 -9.27 11.40 -27.69
CA SER A 51 -8.86 12.61 -28.43
C SER A 51 -7.42 12.54 -28.94
N ILE A 52 -6.53 11.84 -28.23
CA ILE A 52 -5.12 11.63 -28.62
C ILE A 52 -5.02 10.57 -29.73
N GLY A 53 -5.95 9.65 -29.77
CA GLY A 53 -6.02 8.63 -30.84
C GLY A 53 -5.97 7.19 -30.37
N ALA A 54 -6.32 6.90 -29.11
CA ALA A 54 -6.69 5.56 -28.72
C ALA A 54 -7.97 5.13 -29.46
N ILE A 55 -8.04 3.88 -29.91
CA ILE A 55 -9.23 3.35 -30.61
C ILE A 55 -10.37 3.04 -29.64
N GLU A 56 -10.03 2.69 -28.40
CA GLU A 56 -10.92 2.45 -27.28
C GLU A 56 -10.30 3.03 -26.01
N SER A 57 -11.15 3.45 -25.06
CA SER A 57 -10.73 3.86 -23.72
C SER A 57 -11.67 3.23 -22.71
N HIS A 58 -11.11 2.56 -21.71
CA HIS A 58 -11.86 1.89 -20.65
C HIS A 58 -11.44 2.45 -19.30
N VAL A 59 -12.43 2.75 -18.46
CA VAL A 59 -12.22 3.14 -17.05
C VAL A 59 -12.89 2.08 -16.19
N LEU A 60 -12.11 1.43 -15.34
CA LEU A 60 -12.56 0.34 -14.49
C LEU A 60 -12.55 0.79 -13.03
N ASP A 61 -13.72 0.82 -12.37
CA ASP A 61 -13.80 1.00 -10.93
C ASP A 61 -13.41 -0.30 -10.23
N VAL A 62 -12.23 -0.30 -9.62
CA VAL A 62 -11.66 -1.46 -8.94
C VAL A 62 -11.32 -1.17 -7.47
N LYS A 63 -11.88 -0.12 -6.89
CA LYS A 63 -11.59 0.31 -5.50
C LYS A 63 -11.88 -0.78 -4.48
N GLU A 64 -13.03 -1.44 -4.60
CA GLU A 64 -13.39 -2.49 -3.63
C GLU A 64 -12.56 -3.76 -3.85
N GLU A 65 -12.29 -4.16 -5.11
CA GLU A 65 -11.37 -5.28 -5.41
C GLU A 65 -9.96 -4.97 -4.88
N PHE A 66 -9.48 -3.74 -5.04
CA PHE A 66 -8.21 -3.30 -4.50
C PHE A 66 -8.18 -3.40 -2.97
N ALA A 67 -9.22 -2.92 -2.30
CA ALA A 67 -9.33 -2.96 -0.85
C ALA A 67 -9.35 -4.40 -0.32
N GLN A 68 -10.17 -5.28 -0.90
CA GLN A 68 -10.40 -6.63 -0.40
C GLN A 68 -9.25 -7.60 -0.75
N GLU A 69 -8.75 -7.57 -1.98
CA GLU A 69 -7.81 -8.59 -2.46
C GLU A 69 -6.34 -8.20 -2.24
N TYR A 70 -6.03 -6.90 -2.14
CA TYR A 70 -4.65 -6.42 -2.06
C TYR A 70 -4.35 -5.68 -0.75
N VAL A 71 -5.19 -4.74 -0.36
CA VAL A 71 -4.97 -3.95 0.86
C VAL A 71 -5.24 -4.78 2.12
N LEU A 72 -6.33 -5.54 2.16
CA LEU A 72 -6.69 -6.34 3.34
C LEU A 72 -5.61 -7.35 3.74
N PRO A 73 -5.03 -8.16 2.84
CA PRO A 73 -3.91 -9.04 3.20
C PRO A 73 -2.70 -8.27 3.74
N ALA A 74 -2.41 -7.08 3.21
CA ALA A 74 -1.32 -6.24 3.68
C ALA A 74 -1.62 -5.65 5.07
N LEU A 75 -2.86 -5.23 5.34
CA LEU A 75 -3.32 -4.79 6.65
C LEU A 75 -3.19 -5.93 7.67
N GLN A 76 -3.70 -7.12 7.37
CA GLN A 76 -3.63 -8.30 8.23
C GLN A 76 -2.18 -8.74 8.49
N ALA A 77 -1.30 -8.52 7.54
CA ALA A 77 0.13 -8.75 7.68
C ALA A 77 0.86 -7.66 8.48
N HIS A 78 0.27 -6.49 8.72
CA HIS A 78 1.02 -5.27 9.10
C HIS A 78 2.21 -5.04 8.17
N ALA A 79 1.96 -5.10 6.85
CA ALA A 79 3.01 -5.07 5.84
C ALA A 79 3.64 -3.68 5.72
N TYR A 80 4.90 -3.60 6.11
CA TYR A 80 5.76 -2.43 5.94
C TYR A 80 7.04 -2.83 5.23
N TYR A 81 7.39 -2.15 4.15
CA TYR A 81 8.74 -2.25 3.61
C TYR A 81 9.70 -1.42 4.46
N GLU A 82 10.83 -2.04 4.82
CA GLU A 82 11.85 -1.44 5.71
C GLU A 82 11.24 -0.85 7.00
N GLN A 83 10.15 -1.47 7.49
CA GLN A 83 9.41 -1.12 8.70
C GLN A 83 8.85 0.32 8.72
N LYS A 84 8.70 0.93 7.56
CA LYS A 84 8.29 2.33 7.44
C LYS A 84 7.25 2.56 6.35
N TYR A 85 7.44 2.02 5.17
CA TYR A 85 6.59 2.23 4.00
C TYR A 85 5.44 1.22 3.93
N PRO A 86 4.15 1.64 4.01
CA PRO A 86 3.00 0.74 3.99
C PRO A 86 2.61 0.27 2.57
N LEU A 87 3.53 0.26 1.61
CA LEU A 87 3.44 -0.36 0.29
C LEU A 87 2.38 0.24 -0.65
N VAL A 88 2.09 1.53 -0.56
CA VAL A 88 1.02 2.23 -1.30
C VAL A 88 1.01 1.87 -2.79
N SER A 89 2.05 2.23 -3.53
CA SER A 89 2.16 1.96 -4.97
C SER A 89 2.33 0.47 -5.27
N ALA A 90 3.12 -0.23 -4.44
CA ALA A 90 3.43 -1.64 -4.65
C ALA A 90 2.19 -2.54 -4.63
N LEU A 91 1.16 -2.20 -3.83
CA LEU A 91 -0.09 -2.96 -3.72
C LEU A 91 -1.03 -2.78 -4.91
N SER A 92 -1.02 -1.61 -5.58
CA SER A 92 -1.91 -1.37 -6.71
C SER A 92 -1.40 -2.01 -8.01
N ARG A 93 -0.09 -2.16 -8.20
CA ARG A 93 0.50 -2.65 -9.46
C ARG A 93 0.09 -4.08 -9.84
N PRO A 94 0.01 -5.06 -8.93
CA PRO A 94 -0.48 -6.40 -9.29
C PRO A 94 -1.96 -6.40 -9.72
N LEU A 95 -2.84 -5.62 -9.09
CA LEU A 95 -4.22 -5.46 -9.54
C LEU A 95 -4.29 -4.86 -10.95
N ILE A 96 -3.58 -3.75 -11.16
CA ILE A 96 -3.53 -3.09 -12.47
C ILE A 96 -3.05 -4.08 -13.54
N SER A 97 -1.98 -4.83 -13.27
CA SER A 97 -1.46 -5.85 -14.19
C SER A 97 -2.48 -6.94 -14.51
N LYS A 98 -3.22 -7.43 -13.49
CA LYS A 98 -4.30 -8.41 -13.67
C LYS A 98 -5.37 -7.87 -14.61
N LYS A 99 -5.82 -6.63 -14.41
CA LYS A 99 -6.84 -6.00 -15.28
C LYS A 99 -6.36 -5.77 -16.72
N LEU A 100 -5.09 -5.42 -16.89
CA LEU A 100 -4.50 -5.27 -18.23
C LEU A 100 -4.45 -6.61 -18.99
N VAL A 101 -4.09 -7.71 -18.31
CA VAL A 101 -4.09 -9.07 -18.88
C VAL A 101 -5.51 -9.51 -19.19
N GLU A 102 -6.49 -9.29 -18.31
CA GLU A 102 -7.91 -9.56 -18.55
C GLU A 102 -8.42 -8.82 -19.81
N MET A 103 -8.07 -7.54 -19.94
CA MET A 103 -8.43 -6.73 -21.11
C MET A 103 -7.73 -7.20 -22.39
N ALA A 104 -6.49 -7.64 -22.32
CA ALA A 104 -5.77 -8.21 -23.46
C ALA A 104 -6.49 -9.47 -23.98
N HIS A 105 -6.89 -10.37 -23.09
CA HIS A 105 -7.65 -11.56 -23.45
C HIS A 105 -9.03 -11.23 -24.04
N GLN A 106 -9.76 -10.25 -23.48
CA GLN A 106 -11.09 -9.85 -23.94
C GLN A 106 -11.06 -9.21 -25.34
N THR A 107 -10.03 -8.43 -25.63
CA THR A 107 -9.89 -7.67 -26.88
C THR A 107 -9.10 -8.43 -27.95
N GLY A 108 -8.42 -9.53 -27.59
CA GLY A 108 -7.50 -10.25 -28.46
C GLY A 108 -6.19 -9.50 -28.69
N ALA A 109 -5.81 -8.57 -27.79
CA ALA A 109 -4.50 -7.94 -27.84
C ALA A 109 -3.40 -8.91 -27.37
N THR A 110 -2.23 -8.85 -27.99
CA THR A 110 -1.08 -9.69 -27.67
C THR A 110 0.05 -8.91 -27.01
N THR A 111 -0.13 -7.58 -26.86
CA THR A 111 0.87 -6.67 -26.35
C THR A 111 0.25 -5.75 -25.30
N ILE A 112 0.98 -5.57 -24.19
CA ILE A 112 0.65 -4.61 -23.10
C ILE A 112 1.76 -3.55 -23.05
N ALA A 113 1.39 -2.28 -22.83
CA ALA A 113 2.33 -1.19 -22.64
C ALA A 113 2.12 -0.49 -21.30
N HIS A 114 3.20 0.05 -20.73
CA HIS A 114 3.19 0.90 -19.55
C HIS A 114 4.15 2.09 -19.69
N GLY A 115 3.86 3.17 -18.95
CA GLY A 115 4.64 4.42 -18.96
C GLY A 115 5.76 4.51 -17.91
N CYS A 116 6.27 3.38 -17.39
CA CYS A 116 7.27 3.41 -16.32
C CYS A 116 8.68 3.66 -16.86
N THR A 117 9.46 4.43 -16.10
CA THR A 117 10.88 4.68 -16.38
C THR A 117 11.76 3.50 -15.97
N GLY A 118 12.99 3.42 -16.51
CA GLY A 118 13.98 2.40 -16.15
C GLY A 118 14.59 2.55 -14.75
N LYS A 119 14.34 3.66 -14.05
CA LYS A 119 14.84 3.94 -12.70
C LYS A 119 13.85 3.56 -11.59
N GLY A 120 12.56 3.38 -11.94
CA GLY A 120 11.49 3.08 -11.00
C GLY A 120 11.33 1.58 -10.73
N ASN A 121 10.75 1.23 -9.58
CA ASN A 121 10.39 -0.15 -9.23
C ASN A 121 9.20 -0.65 -10.06
N ASP A 122 8.31 0.23 -10.49
CA ASP A 122 7.02 -0.12 -11.07
C ASP A 122 7.13 -0.88 -12.38
N GLN A 123 8.15 -0.60 -13.20
CA GLN A 123 8.43 -1.40 -14.41
C GLN A 123 8.61 -2.89 -14.07
N VAL A 124 9.34 -3.18 -12.98
CA VAL A 124 9.56 -4.57 -12.55
C VAL A 124 8.24 -5.18 -12.05
N ARG A 125 7.47 -4.43 -11.27
CA ARG A 125 6.17 -4.87 -10.74
C ARG A 125 5.18 -5.20 -11.85
N PHE A 126 5.09 -4.36 -12.90
CA PHE A 126 4.23 -4.61 -14.06
C PHE A 126 4.71 -5.83 -14.86
N GLU A 127 5.96 -5.84 -15.29
CA GLU A 127 6.46 -6.87 -16.20
C GLU A 127 6.49 -8.26 -15.55
N VAL A 128 6.90 -8.35 -14.28
CA VAL A 128 6.89 -9.62 -13.53
C VAL A 128 5.47 -10.12 -13.29
N ALA A 129 4.54 -9.21 -12.94
CA ALA A 129 3.13 -9.60 -12.75
C ALA A 129 2.48 -10.06 -14.05
N ILE A 130 2.69 -9.35 -15.17
CA ILE A 130 2.16 -9.75 -16.48
C ILE A 130 2.74 -11.11 -16.89
N ALA A 131 4.05 -11.31 -16.76
CA ALA A 131 4.69 -12.59 -17.10
C ALA A 131 4.22 -13.76 -16.22
N ALA A 132 3.85 -13.50 -14.96
CA ALA A 132 3.29 -14.51 -14.06
C ALA A 132 1.83 -14.87 -14.42
N LEU A 133 1.06 -13.91 -14.94
CA LEU A 133 -0.34 -14.09 -15.31
C LEU A 133 -0.49 -14.70 -16.71
N ASP A 134 0.30 -14.22 -17.67
CA ASP A 134 0.35 -14.77 -19.03
C ASP A 134 1.73 -14.52 -19.67
N PRO A 135 2.62 -15.53 -19.70
CA PRO A 135 3.95 -15.39 -20.29
C PRO A 135 3.97 -15.25 -21.82
N SER A 136 2.83 -15.40 -22.50
CA SER A 136 2.75 -15.22 -23.95
C SER A 136 2.58 -13.77 -24.39
N LEU A 137 2.17 -12.89 -23.48
CA LEU A 137 1.96 -11.47 -23.75
C LEU A 137 3.31 -10.73 -23.84
N LYS A 138 3.43 -9.87 -24.83
CA LYS A 138 4.59 -8.99 -24.98
C LYS A 138 4.39 -7.73 -24.14
N VAL A 139 5.50 -7.20 -23.59
CA VAL A 139 5.48 -5.92 -22.89
C VAL A 139 6.33 -4.90 -23.64
N VAL A 140 5.79 -3.71 -23.80
CA VAL A 140 6.42 -2.54 -24.41
C VAL A 140 6.47 -1.41 -23.38
N ALA A 141 7.61 -0.77 -23.22
CA ALA A 141 7.79 0.34 -22.28
C ALA A 141 8.29 1.59 -23.02
N PRO A 142 7.40 2.37 -23.66
CA PRO A 142 7.78 3.49 -24.54
C PRO A 142 8.72 4.48 -23.85
N VAL A 143 8.44 4.88 -22.61
CA VAL A 143 9.26 5.83 -21.85
C VAL A 143 10.71 5.33 -21.68
N ARG A 144 10.90 4.04 -21.50
CA ARG A 144 12.21 3.40 -21.42
C ARG A 144 12.92 3.33 -22.79
N GLU A 145 12.15 3.22 -23.87
CA GLU A 145 12.66 3.08 -25.22
C GLU A 145 13.10 4.42 -25.81
N TRP A 146 12.26 5.46 -25.71
CA TRP A 146 12.56 6.79 -26.28
C TRP A 146 13.62 7.54 -25.48
N LYS A 147 13.74 7.31 -24.16
CA LYS A 147 14.75 7.93 -23.26
C LYS A 147 14.79 9.46 -23.31
N TRP A 148 13.64 10.08 -23.57
CA TRP A 148 13.52 11.53 -23.64
C TRP A 148 13.62 12.18 -22.25
N ALA A 149 14.18 13.38 -22.22
CA ALA A 149 14.01 14.28 -21.09
C ALA A 149 12.58 14.86 -21.10
N ARG A 150 12.16 15.42 -19.96
CA ARG A 150 10.82 16.00 -19.80
C ARG A 150 10.51 17.07 -20.85
N GLU A 151 11.49 17.89 -21.19
CA GLU A 151 11.38 18.95 -22.19
C GLU A 151 11.13 18.39 -23.59
N GLU A 152 11.81 17.31 -23.96
CA GLU A 152 11.66 16.64 -25.27
C GLU A 152 10.27 15.98 -25.38
N GLU A 153 9.77 15.43 -24.28
CA GLU A 153 8.44 14.86 -24.18
C GLU A 153 7.34 15.91 -24.38
N ILE A 154 7.51 17.10 -23.77
CA ILE A 154 6.61 18.25 -23.93
C ILE A 154 6.62 18.74 -25.38
N ILE A 155 7.78 18.82 -26.02
CA ILE A 155 7.88 19.20 -27.44
C ILE A 155 7.10 18.22 -28.30
N PHE A 156 7.34 16.91 -28.13
CA PHE A 156 6.64 15.87 -28.86
C PHE A 156 5.12 15.93 -28.62
N ALA A 157 4.70 16.16 -27.38
CA ALA A 157 3.28 16.31 -27.03
C ALA A 157 2.61 17.45 -27.82
N LYS A 158 3.25 18.64 -27.85
CA LYS A 158 2.75 19.81 -28.59
C LYS A 158 2.68 19.55 -30.11
N GLU A 159 3.71 18.93 -30.67
CA GLU A 159 3.77 18.62 -32.11
C GLU A 159 2.70 17.59 -32.54
N ASN A 160 2.27 16.71 -31.62
CA ASN A 160 1.29 15.65 -31.91
C ASN A 160 -0.11 15.96 -31.34
N GLY A 161 -0.36 17.19 -30.87
CA GLY A 161 -1.67 17.63 -30.36
C GLY A 161 -2.10 16.95 -29.07
N VAL A 162 -1.14 16.43 -28.27
CA VAL A 162 -1.41 15.87 -26.95
C VAL A 162 -1.62 17.01 -25.95
N PRO A 163 -2.76 17.05 -25.22
CA PRO A 163 -2.98 18.07 -24.19
C PRO A 163 -1.93 17.96 -23.09
N VAL A 164 -1.20 19.05 -22.88
CA VAL A 164 -0.18 19.16 -21.85
C VAL A 164 -0.83 19.74 -20.60
N PRO A 165 -0.68 19.11 -19.41
CA PRO A 165 -1.25 19.62 -18.16
C PRO A 165 -0.80 21.05 -17.84
N ALA A 166 -1.68 21.86 -17.24
CA ALA A 166 -1.39 23.24 -16.87
C ALA A 166 -0.40 23.34 -15.68
N ASP A 167 -0.30 22.29 -14.88
CA ASP A 167 0.55 22.15 -13.68
C ASP A 167 1.94 21.59 -13.98
N LEU A 168 2.45 21.81 -15.20
CA LEU A 168 3.81 21.43 -15.61
C LEU A 168 4.91 21.98 -14.70
N ASP A 169 4.59 23.04 -13.95
CA ASP A 169 5.53 23.66 -13.01
C ASP A 169 5.66 22.89 -11.69
N SER A 170 4.81 21.88 -11.44
CA SER A 170 4.99 21.01 -10.27
C SER A 170 6.27 20.21 -10.40
N PRO A 171 7.23 20.35 -9.47
CA PRO A 171 8.48 19.60 -9.52
C PRO A 171 8.31 18.14 -9.09
N TYR A 172 7.11 17.76 -8.67
CA TYR A 172 6.83 16.47 -8.02
C TYR A 172 6.24 15.45 -8.97
N SER A 173 6.58 14.18 -8.73
CA SER A 173 5.90 13.02 -9.29
C SER A 173 5.02 12.40 -8.21
N VAL A 174 3.72 12.33 -8.46
CA VAL A 174 2.71 11.89 -7.49
C VAL A 174 2.05 10.59 -7.96
N ASP A 175 2.01 9.60 -7.06
CA ASP A 175 1.22 8.37 -7.21
C ASP A 175 0.28 8.23 -6.01
N GLN A 176 -1.02 8.09 -6.27
CA GLN A 176 -2.04 8.04 -5.22
C GLN A 176 -3.01 6.89 -5.49
N ASN A 177 -3.47 6.27 -4.42
CA ASN A 177 -4.55 5.29 -4.44
C ASN A 177 -5.31 5.32 -3.10
N LEU A 178 -6.24 4.40 -2.91
CA LEU A 178 -7.03 4.28 -1.70
C LEU A 178 -6.18 4.14 -0.41
N TRP A 179 -5.00 3.50 -0.50
CA TRP A 179 -4.14 3.20 0.66
C TRP A 179 -3.21 4.35 1.05
N GLY A 180 -2.99 5.30 0.16
CA GLY A 180 -2.20 6.49 0.43
C GLY A 180 -1.68 7.17 -0.83
N ARG A 181 -0.77 8.12 -0.60
CA ARG A 181 -0.15 8.96 -1.62
C ARG A 181 1.36 8.92 -1.47
N ALA A 182 2.08 8.71 -2.57
CA ALA A 182 3.53 8.83 -2.68
C ALA A 182 3.88 10.11 -3.45
N ASN A 183 4.94 10.79 -3.04
CA ASN A 183 5.46 11.98 -3.71
C ASN A 183 6.98 11.95 -3.74
N GLU A 184 7.57 12.13 -4.91
CA GLU A 184 9.02 12.14 -5.13
C GLU A 184 9.43 13.24 -6.12
N CYS A 185 10.72 13.37 -6.37
CA CYS A 185 11.35 14.32 -7.28
C CYS A 185 11.50 15.75 -6.75
N GLY A 186 12.08 16.62 -7.56
CA GLY A 186 12.30 18.03 -7.23
C GLY A 186 13.16 18.25 -5.99
N VAL A 187 12.71 19.12 -5.11
CA VAL A 187 13.42 19.47 -3.87
C VAL A 187 13.60 18.27 -2.92
N LEU A 188 12.74 17.25 -3.06
CA LEU A 188 12.78 16.02 -2.24
C LEU A 188 13.99 15.13 -2.54
N GLU A 189 14.61 15.26 -3.72
CA GLU A 189 15.79 14.45 -4.10
C GLU A 189 17.01 14.69 -3.21
N ASN A 190 17.09 15.87 -2.58
CA ASN A 190 18.13 16.14 -1.59
C ASN A 190 17.62 15.77 -0.18
N PRO A 191 18.12 14.69 0.45
CA PRO A 191 17.63 14.24 1.74
C PRO A 191 17.96 15.18 2.90
N TRP A 192 18.77 16.22 2.69
CA TRP A 192 19.06 17.28 3.67
C TRP A 192 17.99 18.37 3.68
N ASN A 193 17.14 18.46 2.65
CA ASN A 193 16.07 19.43 2.61
C ASN A 193 14.85 18.90 3.39
N GLU A 194 14.27 19.73 4.24
CA GLU A 194 12.95 19.45 4.80
C GLU A 194 11.90 19.39 3.67
N ALA A 195 10.98 18.43 3.74
CA ALA A 195 9.89 18.36 2.77
C ALA A 195 8.95 19.57 2.98
N PRO A 196 8.77 20.43 1.97
CA PRO A 196 7.91 21.60 2.11
C PRO A 196 6.42 21.18 2.15
N GLU A 197 5.57 22.04 2.70
CA GLU A 197 4.15 21.74 2.87
C GLU A 197 3.40 21.46 1.55
N ASP A 198 3.83 22.06 0.44
CA ASP A 198 3.24 21.81 -0.88
C ASP A 198 3.54 20.41 -1.44
N ALA A 199 4.47 19.67 -0.84
CA ALA A 199 4.69 18.25 -1.14
C ALA A 199 3.56 17.36 -0.61
N PHE A 200 2.77 17.83 0.37
CA PHE A 200 1.67 17.08 0.97
C PHE A 200 0.32 17.51 0.35
N GLY A 201 -0.56 16.55 0.09
CA GLY A 201 -1.82 16.80 -0.62
C GLY A 201 -3.08 16.29 0.09
N ILE A 202 -2.97 15.31 0.98
CA ILE A 202 -4.12 14.69 1.64
C ILE A 202 -4.08 14.75 3.17
N THR A 203 -3.05 15.40 3.74
CA THR A 203 -2.89 15.58 5.18
C THR A 203 -2.65 17.05 5.53
N THR A 204 -3.25 17.49 6.62
CA THR A 204 -2.94 18.81 7.23
C THR A 204 -1.62 18.72 7.99
N SER A 205 -0.80 19.80 8.00
CA SER A 205 0.41 19.80 8.84
C SER A 205 0.05 19.65 10.33
N PRO A 206 0.88 18.96 11.12
CA PRO A 206 0.63 18.82 12.55
C PRO A 206 0.43 20.15 13.28
N GLU A 207 1.14 21.20 12.85
CA GLU A 207 1.02 22.56 13.39
C GLU A 207 -0.36 23.16 13.14
N ASN A 208 -0.93 22.92 11.96
CA ASN A 208 -2.21 23.46 11.52
C ASN A 208 -3.39 22.52 11.81
N ALA A 209 -3.11 21.29 12.29
CA ALA A 209 -4.13 20.32 12.67
C ALA A 209 -4.92 20.80 13.91
N PRO A 210 -6.17 20.35 14.09
CA PRO A 210 -7.02 20.78 15.21
C PRO A 210 -6.36 20.59 16.58
N ASP A 211 -6.55 21.57 17.48
CA ASP A 211 -6.07 21.51 18.87
C ASP A 211 -6.91 20.59 19.76
N THR A 212 -8.04 20.11 19.26
CA THR A 212 -8.90 19.15 19.94
C THR A 212 -8.71 17.77 19.31
N PRO A 213 -8.39 16.72 20.09
CA PRO A 213 -8.28 15.37 19.58
C PRO A 213 -9.62 14.83 19.10
N GLU A 214 -9.59 13.99 18.07
CA GLU A 214 -10.75 13.23 17.61
C GLU A 214 -10.57 11.75 17.97
N TYR A 215 -11.66 11.10 18.39
CA TYR A 215 -11.67 9.68 18.77
C TYR A 215 -12.48 8.90 17.74
N VAL A 216 -11.94 7.79 17.29
CA VAL A 216 -12.55 6.92 16.29
C VAL A 216 -12.58 5.50 16.81
N ASP A 217 -13.77 4.91 16.86
CA ASP A 217 -13.97 3.50 17.16
C ASP A 217 -13.94 2.70 15.86
N ILE A 218 -13.03 1.71 15.76
CA ILE A 218 -12.89 0.85 14.58
C ILE A 218 -13.20 -0.58 15.00
N GLU A 219 -14.19 -1.20 14.35
CA GLU A 219 -14.59 -2.58 14.60
C GLU A 219 -13.96 -3.53 13.60
N PHE A 220 -13.51 -4.67 14.12
CA PHE A 220 -12.93 -5.76 13.34
C PHE A 220 -13.70 -7.06 13.52
N LYS A 221 -13.90 -7.80 12.41
CA LYS A 221 -14.45 -9.17 12.38
C LYS A 221 -13.48 -10.05 11.59
N ALA A 222 -12.89 -11.06 12.22
CA ALA A 222 -11.85 -11.93 11.64
C ALA A 222 -10.73 -11.11 10.95
N GLY A 223 -10.25 -10.05 11.61
CA GLY A 223 -9.19 -9.17 11.12
C GLY A 223 -9.60 -8.22 9.99
N VAL A 224 -10.88 -8.21 9.59
CA VAL A 224 -11.42 -7.30 8.59
C VAL A 224 -12.05 -6.10 9.31
N PRO A 225 -11.63 -4.86 9.01
CA PRO A 225 -12.33 -3.68 9.54
C PRO A 225 -13.70 -3.54 8.86
N VAL A 226 -14.77 -3.46 9.66
CA VAL A 226 -16.15 -3.51 9.17
C VAL A 226 -16.97 -2.28 9.51
N ALA A 227 -16.59 -1.50 10.55
CA ALA A 227 -17.31 -0.31 10.94
C ALA A 227 -16.39 0.77 11.51
N VAL A 228 -16.78 2.03 11.33
CA VAL A 228 -16.15 3.21 11.93
C VAL A 228 -17.23 3.99 12.70
N ASN A 229 -17.05 4.18 14.00
CA ASN A 229 -18.00 4.85 14.90
C ASN A 229 -19.41 4.23 14.82
N GLY A 230 -19.51 2.89 14.69
CA GLY A 230 -20.75 2.14 14.59
C GLY A 230 -21.42 2.18 13.20
N GLU A 231 -20.85 2.87 12.22
CA GLU A 231 -21.32 2.86 10.84
C GLU A 231 -20.64 1.75 10.04
N GLU A 232 -21.41 0.75 9.63
CA GLU A 232 -20.92 -0.32 8.75
C GLU A 232 -20.68 0.22 7.34
N LEU A 233 -19.52 -0.11 6.76
CA LEU A 233 -19.06 0.38 5.46
C LEU A 233 -18.40 -0.74 4.66
N SER A 234 -18.42 -0.64 3.33
CA SER A 234 -17.50 -1.42 2.50
C SER A 234 -16.05 -1.04 2.84
N LEU A 235 -15.10 -1.96 2.60
CA LEU A 235 -13.72 -1.73 3.00
C LEU A 235 -13.11 -0.50 2.31
N ALA A 236 -13.40 -0.31 1.02
CA ALA A 236 -12.94 0.88 0.30
C ALA A 236 -13.48 2.17 0.91
N ASN A 237 -14.79 2.23 1.20
CA ASN A 237 -15.41 3.41 1.81
C ASN A 237 -14.92 3.66 3.24
N LEU A 238 -14.64 2.60 3.99
CA LEU A 238 -14.09 2.68 5.34
C LEU A 238 -12.69 3.32 5.31
N ILE A 239 -11.82 2.87 4.40
CA ILE A 239 -10.47 3.44 4.22
C ILE A 239 -10.56 4.90 3.79
N GLN A 240 -11.42 5.24 2.82
CA GLN A 240 -11.62 6.63 2.38
C GLN A 240 -12.07 7.53 3.53
N LYS A 241 -13.01 7.07 4.34
CA LYS A 241 -13.49 7.81 5.53
C LYS A 241 -12.36 8.06 6.52
N LEU A 242 -11.54 7.06 6.78
CA LEU A 242 -10.39 7.20 7.68
C LEU A 242 -9.30 8.10 7.08
N ASN A 243 -9.08 8.08 5.76
CA ASN A 243 -8.16 8.99 5.10
C ASN A 243 -8.56 10.46 5.36
N VAL A 244 -9.85 10.78 5.27
CA VAL A 244 -10.34 12.13 5.55
C VAL A 244 -10.18 12.51 7.01
N ILE A 245 -10.66 11.65 7.93
CA ILE A 245 -10.65 11.94 9.37
C ILE A 245 -9.21 12.05 9.89
N ALA A 246 -8.37 11.07 9.60
CA ALA A 246 -6.99 11.01 10.09
C ALA A 246 -6.09 12.04 9.38
N GLY A 247 -6.33 12.29 8.09
CA GLY A 247 -5.60 13.30 7.31
C GLY A 247 -5.80 14.72 7.86
N LYS A 248 -7.02 15.07 8.29
CA LYS A 248 -7.33 16.31 8.99
C LYS A 248 -6.46 16.54 10.24
N HIS A 249 -6.07 15.45 10.91
CA HIS A 249 -5.21 15.47 12.10
C HIS A 249 -3.73 15.29 11.78
N GLY A 250 -3.33 15.32 10.52
CA GLY A 250 -1.94 15.22 10.07
C GLY A 250 -1.32 13.82 10.20
N VAL A 251 -2.14 12.80 10.43
CA VAL A 251 -1.68 11.42 10.61
C VAL A 251 -1.17 10.84 9.29
N GLY A 252 -0.10 10.05 9.37
CA GLY A 252 0.37 9.23 8.24
C GLY A 252 1.38 9.90 7.32
N ARG A 253 1.97 11.04 7.69
CA ARG A 253 3.11 11.63 6.99
C ARG A 253 4.39 10.84 7.28
N ILE A 254 5.04 10.36 6.22
CA ILE A 254 6.23 9.52 6.32
C ILE A 254 7.28 10.04 5.33
N ASP A 255 8.46 10.37 5.83
CA ASP A 255 9.64 10.69 5.04
C ASP A 255 10.57 9.48 5.04
N HIS A 256 10.83 8.89 3.89
CA HIS A 256 11.55 7.62 3.79
C HIS A 256 12.64 7.66 2.73
N VAL A 257 13.86 7.31 3.16
CA VAL A 257 14.95 6.95 2.24
C VAL A 257 14.97 5.44 2.13
N GLU A 258 14.53 4.92 0.98
CA GLU A 258 14.34 3.48 0.76
C GLU A 258 15.36 2.89 -0.21
N ASN A 259 15.52 1.57 -0.17
CA ASN A 259 16.30 0.83 -1.14
C ASN A 259 15.40 0.36 -2.27
N ARG A 260 15.54 0.94 -3.47
CA ARG A 260 14.79 0.50 -4.65
C ARG A 260 15.28 -0.88 -5.13
N LEU A 261 14.36 -1.64 -5.71
CA LEU A 261 14.64 -2.95 -6.30
C LEU A 261 15.77 -2.89 -7.35
N VAL A 262 15.85 -1.80 -8.10
CA VAL A 262 16.88 -1.55 -9.12
C VAL A 262 18.26 -1.19 -8.53
N GLY A 263 18.43 -1.23 -7.22
CA GLY A 263 19.72 -1.12 -6.53
C GLY A 263 20.17 0.30 -6.15
N ILE A 264 19.31 1.30 -6.29
CA ILE A 264 19.60 2.67 -5.85
C ILE A 264 18.78 3.03 -4.60
N LYS A 265 19.25 4.03 -3.85
CA LYS A 265 18.43 4.67 -2.82
C LYS A 265 17.62 5.81 -3.42
N SER A 266 16.37 5.95 -2.96
CA SER A 266 15.54 7.11 -3.26
C SER A 266 14.87 7.63 -1.99
N ARG A 267 14.48 8.89 -2.01
CA ARG A 267 13.66 9.47 -0.94
C ARG A 267 12.27 9.75 -1.48
N GLU A 268 11.30 9.30 -0.75
CA GLU A 268 9.88 9.52 -1.03
C GLU A 268 9.16 10.02 0.22
N ILE A 269 8.19 10.90 0.02
CA ILE A 269 7.25 11.33 1.03
C ILE A 269 5.94 10.59 0.82
N TYR A 270 5.46 9.94 1.87
CA TYR A 270 4.19 9.25 1.84
C TYR A 270 3.18 9.94 2.76
N GLU A 271 1.92 9.86 2.36
CA GLU A 271 0.76 10.24 3.16
C GLU A 271 -0.20 9.05 3.21
N CYS A 272 -0.31 8.42 4.38
CA CYS A 272 -1.04 7.17 4.56
C CYS A 272 -1.99 7.24 5.77
N PRO A 273 -2.90 8.24 5.86
CA PRO A 273 -3.64 8.50 7.09
C PRO A 273 -4.56 7.35 7.51
N GLY A 274 -5.36 6.80 6.59
CA GLY A 274 -6.23 5.65 6.86
C GLY A 274 -5.43 4.39 7.12
N ALA A 275 -4.37 4.15 6.34
CA ALA A 275 -3.51 2.98 6.50
C ALA A 275 -2.85 2.93 7.89
N ILE A 276 -2.20 4.02 8.32
CA ILE A 276 -1.55 4.09 9.64
C ILE A 276 -2.59 3.93 10.76
N THR A 277 -3.77 4.54 10.62
CA THR A 277 -4.84 4.41 11.62
C THR A 277 -5.33 2.96 11.73
N LEU A 278 -5.57 2.28 10.60
CA LEU A 278 -6.01 0.87 10.56
C LEU A 278 -4.94 -0.08 11.08
N LEU A 279 -3.69 0.06 10.62
CA LEU A 279 -2.57 -0.78 11.07
C LEU A 279 -2.36 -0.66 12.59
N THR A 280 -2.45 0.57 13.14
CA THR A 280 -2.36 0.81 14.58
C THR A 280 -3.53 0.16 15.33
N ALA A 281 -4.76 0.31 14.85
CA ALA A 281 -5.94 -0.25 15.49
C ALA A 281 -5.97 -1.78 15.45
N HIS A 282 -5.66 -2.36 14.28
CA HIS A 282 -5.65 -3.81 14.06
C HIS A 282 -4.63 -4.52 14.96
N LYS A 283 -3.43 -3.94 15.08
CA LYS A 283 -2.37 -4.50 15.95
C LYS A 283 -2.83 -4.68 17.40
N GLU A 284 -3.56 -3.73 17.93
CA GLU A 284 -4.03 -3.75 19.32
C GLU A 284 -5.14 -4.80 19.56
N ILE A 285 -5.91 -5.17 18.52
CA ILE A 285 -6.84 -6.29 18.62
C ILE A 285 -6.09 -7.62 18.54
N GLU A 286 -5.06 -7.73 17.69
CA GLU A 286 -4.18 -8.90 17.67
C GLU A 286 -3.50 -9.12 19.03
N ASP A 287 -3.04 -8.06 19.68
CA ASP A 287 -2.38 -8.15 20.99
C ASP A 287 -3.31 -8.67 22.10
N LEU A 288 -4.63 -8.48 21.95
CA LEU A 288 -5.61 -9.07 22.84
C LEU A 288 -5.92 -10.55 22.55
N THR A 289 -5.78 -10.97 21.28
CA THR A 289 -6.46 -12.21 20.80
C THR A 289 -5.51 -13.29 20.35
N LEU A 290 -4.28 -12.97 19.97
CA LEU A 290 -3.30 -13.94 19.50
C LEU A 290 -2.51 -14.53 20.66
N VAL A 291 -2.34 -15.86 20.64
CA VAL A 291 -1.41 -16.54 21.56
C VAL A 291 0.02 -16.10 21.27
N ARG A 292 0.86 -16.15 22.31
CA ARG A 292 2.24 -15.68 22.30
C ARG A 292 3.05 -16.22 21.11
N GLU A 293 2.97 -17.50 20.83
CA GLU A 293 3.74 -18.17 19.77
C GLU A 293 3.39 -17.62 18.38
N VAL A 294 2.09 -17.40 18.11
CA VAL A 294 1.61 -16.78 16.86
C VAL A 294 2.06 -15.32 16.79
N SER A 295 1.87 -14.57 17.88
CA SER A 295 2.25 -13.14 17.94
C SER A 295 3.75 -12.91 17.72
N HIS A 296 4.62 -13.86 18.18
CA HIS A 296 6.07 -13.76 17.99
C HIS A 296 6.54 -14.23 16.61
N PHE A 297 5.85 -15.19 15.97
CA PHE A 297 6.24 -15.70 14.66
C PHE A 297 5.69 -14.84 13.51
N LYS A 298 4.48 -14.30 13.67
CA LYS A 298 3.81 -13.49 12.65
C LYS A 298 4.67 -12.35 12.06
N PRO A 299 5.45 -11.57 12.84
CA PRO A 299 6.31 -10.52 12.29
C PRO A 299 7.35 -11.00 11.28
N ILE A 300 7.83 -12.23 11.40
CA ILE A 300 8.78 -12.85 10.45
C ILE A 300 8.08 -13.07 9.11
N VAL A 301 6.90 -13.69 9.16
CA VAL A 301 6.05 -13.93 7.98
C VAL A 301 5.63 -12.61 7.32
N SER A 302 5.24 -11.63 8.13
CA SER A 302 4.84 -10.29 7.68
C SER A 302 5.95 -9.56 6.94
N ASN A 303 7.17 -9.61 7.47
CA ASN A 303 8.32 -8.98 6.84
C ASN A 303 8.65 -9.62 5.48
N GLU A 304 8.57 -10.95 5.38
CA GLU A 304 8.80 -11.65 4.12
C GLU A 304 7.72 -11.33 3.09
N LEU A 305 6.45 -11.31 3.49
CA LEU A 305 5.36 -10.89 2.61
C LEU A 305 5.56 -9.44 2.12
N SER A 306 5.97 -8.54 3.01
CA SER A 306 6.25 -7.14 2.65
C SER A 306 7.33 -7.01 1.58
N ASN A 307 8.41 -7.81 1.71
CA ASN A 307 9.50 -7.86 0.73
C ASN A 307 9.01 -8.41 -0.62
N LEU A 308 8.21 -9.48 -0.62
CA LEU A 308 7.66 -10.03 -1.85
C LEU A 308 6.73 -9.03 -2.56
N ILE A 309 5.87 -8.32 -1.82
CA ILE A 309 4.99 -7.27 -2.37
C ILE A 309 5.83 -6.14 -2.97
N TYR A 310 6.80 -5.62 -2.22
CA TYR A 310 7.66 -4.52 -2.68
C TYR A 310 8.41 -4.89 -3.96
N ASN A 311 8.88 -6.13 -4.04
CA ASN A 311 9.65 -6.68 -5.15
C ASN A 311 8.81 -7.10 -6.37
N GLY A 312 7.48 -6.87 -6.36
CA GLY A 312 6.59 -7.21 -7.49
C GLY A 312 6.26 -8.69 -7.61
N LEU A 313 6.44 -9.46 -6.54
CA LEU A 313 6.27 -10.91 -6.51
C LEU A 313 4.89 -11.33 -5.94
N TRP A 314 3.85 -10.49 -6.15
CA TRP A 314 2.50 -10.78 -5.66
C TRP A 314 1.95 -12.13 -6.12
N PHE A 315 2.20 -12.52 -7.38
CA PHE A 315 1.74 -13.77 -7.97
C PHE A 315 2.72 -14.93 -7.80
N ASN A 316 3.70 -14.80 -6.89
CA ASN A 316 4.61 -15.88 -6.56
C ASN A 316 3.94 -16.87 -5.59
N PRO A 317 4.12 -18.20 -5.75
CA PRO A 317 3.55 -19.20 -4.84
C PRO A 317 3.89 -18.99 -3.35
N ALA A 318 5.07 -18.44 -3.04
CA ALA A 318 5.45 -18.07 -1.67
C ALA A 318 4.51 -17.02 -1.08
N THR A 319 4.11 -16.01 -1.88
CA THR A 319 3.15 -14.99 -1.46
C THR A 319 1.81 -15.61 -1.05
N ASP A 320 1.31 -16.58 -1.83
CA ASP A 320 0.05 -17.26 -1.51
C ASP A 320 0.15 -18.08 -0.22
N ALA A 321 1.27 -18.78 -0.01
CA ALA A 321 1.50 -19.52 1.22
C ALA A 321 1.56 -18.62 2.47
N LEU A 322 2.24 -17.46 2.37
CA LEU A 322 2.32 -16.48 3.46
C LEU A 322 0.95 -15.81 3.72
N LYS A 323 0.19 -15.46 2.68
CA LYS A 323 -1.17 -14.94 2.82
C LYS A 323 -2.09 -15.96 3.51
N ALA A 324 -2.00 -17.23 3.15
CA ALA A 324 -2.80 -18.29 3.78
C ALA A 324 -2.48 -18.44 5.28
N TYR A 325 -1.18 -18.41 5.66
CA TYR A 325 -0.78 -18.40 7.07
C TYR A 325 -1.38 -17.19 7.80
N LEU A 326 -1.23 -15.99 7.25
CA LEU A 326 -1.71 -14.75 7.86
C LEU A 326 -3.24 -14.76 8.01
N ALA A 327 -3.97 -15.15 6.98
CA ALA A 327 -5.43 -15.26 7.02
C ALA A 327 -5.92 -16.22 8.13
N GLN A 328 -5.22 -17.34 8.32
CA GLN A 328 -5.57 -18.30 9.40
C GLN A 328 -5.42 -17.68 10.79
N THR A 329 -4.48 -16.76 10.99
CA THR A 329 -4.30 -16.09 12.29
C THR A 329 -5.43 -15.12 12.62
N GLN A 330 -6.21 -14.70 11.63
CA GLN A 330 -7.20 -13.63 11.79
C GLN A 330 -8.55 -14.11 12.33
N ALA A 331 -8.82 -15.40 12.36
CA ALA A 331 -10.12 -15.93 12.79
C ALA A 331 -10.57 -15.47 14.18
N VAL A 332 -9.61 -15.20 15.07
CA VAL A 332 -9.86 -14.73 16.45
C VAL A 332 -9.73 -13.20 16.61
N VAL A 333 -9.32 -12.48 15.57
CA VAL A 333 -9.09 -11.04 15.62
C VAL A 333 -10.43 -10.31 15.43
N ASN A 334 -11.24 -10.33 16.48
CA ASN A 334 -12.55 -9.70 16.56
C ASN A 334 -12.54 -8.69 17.71
N GLY A 335 -13.08 -7.49 17.49
CA GLY A 335 -13.16 -6.50 18.56
C GLY A 335 -13.24 -5.07 18.07
N THR A 336 -13.15 -4.15 19.02
CA THR A 336 -13.17 -2.70 18.74
C THR A 336 -11.95 -2.04 19.36
N ALA A 337 -11.24 -1.24 18.56
CA ALA A 337 -10.19 -0.35 19.03
C ALA A 337 -10.66 1.11 18.95
N LYS A 338 -10.44 1.86 20.01
CA LYS A 338 -10.66 3.31 20.08
C LYS A 338 -9.35 4.03 19.81
N VAL A 339 -9.25 4.69 18.66
CA VAL A 339 -8.06 5.44 18.24
C VAL A 339 -8.25 6.92 18.55
N LYS A 340 -7.29 7.52 19.25
CA LYS A 340 -7.15 8.97 19.41
C LYS A 340 -6.27 9.51 18.30
N LEU A 341 -6.82 10.43 17.50
CA LEU A 341 -6.12 11.16 16.43
C LEU A 341 -5.80 12.57 16.90
N TYR A 342 -4.56 12.97 16.85
CA TYR A 342 -4.13 14.29 17.30
C TYR A 342 -2.74 14.65 16.77
N LYS A 343 -2.64 15.76 16.04
CA LYS A 343 -1.40 16.40 15.60
C LYS A 343 -0.33 15.40 15.10
N GLY A 344 -0.65 14.66 14.07
CA GLY A 344 0.22 13.66 13.42
C GLY A 344 0.22 12.28 14.07
N SER A 345 -0.45 12.11 15.21
CA SER A 345 -0.44 10.86 15.97
C SER A 345 -1.78 10.12 15.86
N ALA A 346 -1.71 8.81 15.61
CA ALA A 346 -2.80 7.86 15.81
C ALA A 346 -2.39 6.92 16.96
N LYS A 347 -3.13 6.93 18.07
CA LYS A 347 -2.84 6.12 19.26
C LYS A 347 -4.09 5.41 19.75
N VAL A 348 -4.04 4.09 19.90
CA VAL A 348 -5.14 3.37 20.56
C VAL A 348 -5.12 3.67 22.05
N VAL A 349 -6.29 4.05 22.58
CA VAL A 349 -6.48 4.43 23.99
C VAL A 349 -7.41 3.47 24.70
N ALA A 350 -8.20 2.68 23.98
CA ALA A 350 -9.02 1.61 24.54
C ALA A 350 -9.22 0.50 23.48
N ARG A 351 -9.40 -0.73 23.95
CA ARG A 351 -9.68 -1.91 23.13
C ARG A 351 -10.54 -2.90 23.88
N LYS A 352 -11.35 -3.65 23.13
CA LYS A 352 -12.17 -4.74 23.67
C LYS A 352 -12.31 -5.84 22.60
N SER A 353 -12.40 -7.07 23.05
CA SER A 353 -12.61 -8.24 22.17
C SER A 353 -13.39 -9.33 22.89
N PRO A 354 -14.35 -10.01 22.21
CA PRO A 354 -14.98 -11.22 22.75
C PRO A 354 -14.00 -12.40 22.78
N ASN A 355 -12.88 -12.33 22.04
CA ASN A 355 -11.83 -13.34 21.99
C ASN A 355 -10.59 -12.94 22.82
N SER A 356 -10.73 -11.98 23.76
CA SER A 356 -9.62 -11.51 24.56
C SER A 356 -8.97 -12.65 25.36
N LEU A 357 -7.65 -12.74 25.27
CA LEU A 357 -6.83 -13.56 26.15
C LEU A 357 -6.37 -12.80 27.40
N TYR A 358 -6.63 -11.49 27.45
CA TYR A 358 -6.40 -10.68 28.64
C TYR A 358 -7.53 -10.96 29.65
N ASP A 359 -7.16 -11.57 30.78
CA ASP A 359 -8.04 -11.86 31.89
C ASP A 359 -7.66 -10.95 33.05
N GLU A 360 -8.64 -10.13 33.50
CA GLU A 360 -8.39 -9.10 34.53
C GLU A 360 -8.09 -9.76 35.89
N ASP A 361 -8.76 -10.88 36.20
CA ASP A 361 -8.59 -11.57 37.48
C ASP A 361 -7.22 -12.29 37.56
N LEU A 362 -6.64 -12.68 36.42
CA LEU A 362 -5.29 -13.24 36.34
C LEU A 362 -4.19 -12.16 36.29
N ALA A 363 -4.53 -10.95 35.84
CA ALA A 363 -3.56 -9.86 35.61
C ALA A 363 -3.52 -8.85 36.75
N THR A 364 -4.54 -8.82 37.60
CA THR A 364 -4.66 -7.83 38.68
C THR A 364 -3.68 -8.10 39.83
N TYR A 365 -3.30 -7.04 40.54
CA TYR A 365 -2.51 -7.10 41.80
C TYR A 365 -3.39 -6.85 43.03
N THR A 366 -4.73 -6.87 42.84
CA THR A 366 -5.66 -6.67 43.95
C THR A 366 -5.97 -8.00 44.66
N SER A 367 -6.83 -7.96 45.69
CA SER A 367 -7.31 -9.18 46.38
C SER A 367 -8.20 -10.10 45.49
N ALA A 368 -8.54 -9.69 44.27
CA ALA A 368 -9.25 -10.50 43.29
C ALA A 368 -8.31 -11.38 42.43
N ASP A 369 -6.97 -11.29 42.64
CA ASP A 369 -5.97 -12.11 41.93
C ASP A 369 -6.26 -13.62 42.08
N THR A 370 -6.40 -14.29 40.94
CA THR A 370 -6.59 -15.76 40.85
C THR A 370 -5.36 -16.50 40.34
N PHE A 371 -4.26 -15.76 40.05
CA PHE A 371 -3.03 -16.34 39.52
C PHE A 371 -2.33 -17.19 40.59
N ASP A 372 -1.94 -18.42 40.26
CA ASP A 372 -1.18 -19.32 41.12
C ASP A 372 0.28 -18.88 41.19
N GLN A 373 0.62 -18.01 42.16
CA GLN A 373 1.97 -17.47 42.35
C GLN A 373 2.95 -18.54 42.83
N ASP A 374 2.49 -19.59 43.53
CA ASP A 374 3.34 -20.67 44.05
C ASP A 374 3.88 -21.54 42.91
N ALA A 375 3.08 -21.77 41.84
CA ALA A 375 3.51 -22.50 40.66
C ALA A 375 4.69 -21.82 39.95
N ALA A 376 4.83 -20.51 40.05
CA ALA A 376 5.94 -19.75 39.45
C ALA A 376 7.31 -20.17 39.94
N VAL A 377 7.43 -20.58 41.22
CA VAL A 377 8.71 -21.02 41.83
C VAL A 377 9.25 -22.24 41.09
N GLY A 378 8.39 -23.24 40.81
CA GLY A 378 8.77 -24.44 40.09
C GLY A 378 9.13 -24.13 38.63
N PHE A 379 8.31 -23.33 37.96
CA PHE A 379 8.54 -22.88 36.58
C PHE A 379 9.90 -22.17 36.42
N ILE A 380 10.20 -21.18 37.29
CA ILE A 380 11.46 -20.41 37.23
C ILE A 380 12.68 -21.32 37.37
N LYS A 381 12.60 -22.32 38.27
CA LYS A 381 13.68 -23.29 38.50
C LYS A 381 14.01 -24.10 37.23
N LEU A 382 12.98 -24.60 36.55
CA LEU A 382 13.15 -25.40 35.33
C LEU A 382 13.52 -24.52 34.12
N TRP A 383 12.86 -23.37 33.95
CA TRP A 383 13.11 -22.45 32.87
C TRP A 383 14.52 -21.86 32.88
N GLY A 384 15.01 -21.54 34.09
CA GLY A 384 16.36 -20.98 34.29
C GLY A 384 17.49 -22.02 34.30
N LEU A 385 17.17 -23.33 34.28
CA LEU A 385 18.16 -24.38 34.46
C LEU A 385 19.30 -24.35 33.43
N PRO A 386 19.03 -24.21 32.11
CA PRO A 386 20.12 -24.14 31.12
C PRO A 386 21.05 -22.96 31.33
N THR A 387 20.52 -21.80 31.66
CA THR A 387 21.30 -20.58 31.93
C THR A 387 22.15 -20.74 33.19
N LYS A 388 21.58 -21.34 34.25
CA LYS A 388 22.31 -21.65 35.48
C LYS A 388 23.49 -22.59 35.24
N VAL A 389 23.25 -23.70 34.52
CA VAL A 389 24.30 -24.68 34.18
C VAL A 389 25.41 -24.03 33.35
N SER A 390 25.06 -23.22 32.35
CA SER A 390 26.03 -22.46 31.55
C SER A 390 26.88 -21.56 32.42
N ALA A 391 26.27 -20.81 33.35
CA ALA A 391 27.00 -19.93 34.27
C ALA A 391 27.93 -20.69 35.26
N GLU A 392 27.54 -21.89 35.69
CA GLU A 392 28.38 -22.73 36.56
C GLU A 392 29.61 -23.29 35.85
N ILE A 393 29.48 -23.59 34.52
CA ILE A 393 30.61 -24.03 33.69
C ILE A 393 31.60 -22.88 33.51
N HIS A 394 31.13 -21.69 33.11
CA HIS A 394 32.00 -20.53 32.85
C HIS A 394 32.62 -19.89 34.10
N LYS A 395 32.15 -20.22 35.30
CA LYS A 395 32.79 -19.78 36.52
C LYS A 395 33.95 -20.68 36.99
N LYS A 396 34.19 -21.79 36.28
CA LYS A 396 35.28 -22.73 36.61
C LYS A 396 36.57 -22.43 35.83
N ASP A 397 36.50 -21.45 34.91
CA ASP A 397 37.66 -20.85 34.23
C ASP A 397 38.07 -19.55 34.90
#